data_5d769149f3bf48dd43ca9e3c950115ee
#
_entry.id   5d769149f3bf48dd43ca9e3c950115ee
#
_cell.length_a   1.000
_cell.length_b   1.000
_cell.length_c   1.000
_cell.angle_alpha   90.00
_cell.angle_beta   90.00
_cell.angle_gamma   90.00
#
_symmetry.space_group_name_H-M   'P 1'
#
loop_
_entity.id
_entity.type
_entity.pdbx_description
1 polymer ?
#
loop_
_entity_poly.entity_id
_entity_poly.type
_entity_poly.pdbx_seq_one_letter_code
_entity_poly.pdbx_strand_id
1 'polypeptide(L)'
;VATVSKKGKVTAKKAGNVKITSVSYGTDRYVSEIEVIVLPAASETPEITPTLTPDEPAPSVTPEPTVTVTPTPKITPAPEDEEKFRKPLDGVTHYILHRGEQTEAPENSVPAFEMAGRNGAEFVETDVRETADGVLVVSHDDSLLRMCGEDRLISEMTYEEIKQYPIINGRNASQYPDNLIPTLEQYIACCNKYSVTPVIEIKSIRTEEAMNLFMQLLTESQKEPVIICFRIETLGKLRE
;
A
#
# COMPACT_ATOMS: atom_id res chain seq x y z
N VAL A 1 17.95 -3.05 22.19
CA VAL A 1 18.28 -1.72 21.66
C VAL A 1 18.45 -1.84 20.15
N ALA A 2 17.93 -0.89 19.41
CA ALA A 2 18.00 -0.85 17.96
C ALA A 2 18.56 0.48 17.45
N THR A 3 19.00 0.51 16.19
CA THR A 3 19.37 1.72 15.47
C THR A 3 18.44 1.91 14.28
N VAL A 4 18.15 3.17 13.95
CA VAL A 4 17.33 3.55 12.79
C VAL A 4 18.22 4.33 11.82
N SER A 5 18.25 3.91 10.55
CA SER A 5 18.96 4.62 9.49
C SER A 5 18.18 5.84 9.01
N LYS A 6 18.83 6.75 8.28
CA LYS A 6 18.17 7.91 7.64
C LYS A 6 17.09 7.49 6.62
N LYS A 7 17.10 6.24 6.17
CA LYS A 7 16.09 5.66 5.26
C LYS A 7 15.01 4.85 5.99
N GLY A 8 14.89 4.98 7.32
CA GLY A 8 13.87 4.29 8.12
C GLY A 8 14.16 2.81 8.43
N LYS A 9 15.29 2.23 7.96
CA LYS A 9 15.63 0.84 8.27
C LYS A 9 16.01 0.68 9.74
N VAL A 10 15.26 -0.14 10.48
CA VAL A 10 15.51 -0.48 11.87
C VAL A 10 16.40 -1.72 11.93
N THR A 11 17.47 -1.65 12.69
CA THR A 11 18.39 -2.78 12.90
C THR A 11 18.47 -3.08 14.39
N ALA A 12 18.04 -4.28 14.78
CA ALA A 12 18.16 -4.76 16.16
C ALA A 12 19.62 -5.02 16.51
N LYS A 13 20.06 -4.52 17.67
CA LYS A 13 21.44 -4.69 18.19
C LYS A 13 21.50 -5.53 19.47
N LYS A 14 20.42 -5.55 20.23
CA LYS A 14 20.33 -6.27 21.51
C LYS A 14 18.86 -6.50 21.85
N ALA A 15 18.54 -7.61 22.48
CA ALA A 15 17.19 -7.87 22.99
C ALA A 15 16.74 -6.77 23.98
N GLY A 16 15.45 -6.47 23.97
CA GLY A 16 14.83 -5.48 24.84
C GLY A 16 13.82 -4.61 24.11
N ASN A 17 13.13 -3.75 24.84
CA ASN A 17 12.15 -2.84 24.30
C ASN A 17 12.82 -1.58 23.76
N VAL A 18 12.37 -1.10 22.61
CA VAL A 18 12.81 0.14 22.00
C VAL A 18 11.63 0.93 21.50
N LYS A 19 11.59 2.21 21.85
CA LYS A 19 10.61 3.16 21.33
C LYS A 19 11.21 3.91 20.14
N ILE A 20 10.54 3.87 19.01
CA ILE A 20 10.92 4.60 17.80
C ILE A 20 9.93 5.74 17.63
N THR A 21 10.44 6.97 17.61
CA THR A 21 9.64 8.17 17.40
C THR A 21 9.94 8.72 16.01
N SER A 22 8.93 8.91 15.21
CA SER A 22 8.97 9.61 13.92
C SER A 22 8.38 11.00 14.09
N VAL A 23 9.08 12.01 13.57
CA VAL A 23 8.61 13.41 13.59
C VAL A 23 8.61 13.92 12.16
N SER A 24 7.45 14.40 11.69
CA SER A 24 7.40 15.14 10.43
C SER A 24 7.87 16.57 10.62
N TYR A 25 8.60 17.10 9.63
CA TYR A 25 9.02 18.49 9.57
C TYR A 25 8.19 19.20 8.51
N GLY A 26 7.31 20.10 8.94
CA GLY A 26 6.45 20.92 8.11
C GLY A 26 5.81 22.00 8.99
N THR A 27 4.87 22.76 8.45
CA THR A 27 4.06 23.72 9.23
C THR A 27 3.28 23.04 10.35
N ASP A 28 2.93 21.76 10.17
CA ASP A 28 2.28 20.92 11.18
C ASP A 28 3.23 19.78 11.57
N ARG A 29 3.56 19.77 12.86
CA ARG A 29 4.48 18.78 13.41
C ARG A 29 3.71 17.55 13.85
N TYR A 30 3.81 16.44 13.12
CA TYR A 30 3.26 15.15 13.53
C TYR A 30 4.32 14.31 14.23
N VAL A 31 3.95 13.74 15.36
CA VAL A 31 4.78 12.80 16.12
C VAL A 31 4.08 11.45 16.14
N SER A 32 4.75 10.43 15.63
CA SER A 32 4.28 9.04 15.68
C SER A 32 5.29 8.20 16.46
N GLU A 33 4.81 7.37 17.36
CA GLU A 33 5.64 6.50 18.19
C GLU A 33 5.24 5.04 18.02
N ILE A 34 6.23 4.17 17.87
CA ILE A 34 6.05 2.73 17.85
C ILE A 34 6.96 2.08 18.87
N GLU A 35 6.43 1.17 19.66
CA GLU A 35 7.22 0.35 20.56
C GLU A 35 7.56 -0.97 19.87
N VAL A 36 8.85 -1.29 19.80
CA VAL A 36 9.36 -2.52 19.18
C VAL A 36 10.03 -3.36 20.25
N ILE A 37 9.55 -4.60 20.39
CA ILE A 37 10.15 -5.58 21.27
C ILE A 37 11.12 -6.43 20.46
N VAL A 38 12.42 -6.35 20.77
CA VAL A 38 13.45 -7.20 20.20
C VAL A 38 13.62 -8.42 21.10
N LEU A 39 13.22 -9.58 20.62
CA LEU A 39 13.40 -10.83 21.33
C LEU A 39 14.87 -11.26 21.28
N PRO A 40 15.38 -11.99 22.30
CA PRO A 40 16.68 -12.63 22.22
C PRO A 40 16.69 -13.63 21.06
N ALA A 41 17.85 -13.76 20.39
CA ALA A 41 18.02 -14.83 19.41
C ALA A 41 17.74 -16.17 20.09
N ALA A 42 16.96 -17.04 19.43
CA ALA A 42 16.73 -18.39 19.93
C ALA A 42 18.09 -19.06 20.16
N SER A 43 18.36 -19.48 21.39
CA SER A 43 19.52 -20.27 21.72
C SER A 43 19.43 -21.54 20.89
N GLU A 44 20.50 -21.87 20.14
CA GLU A 44 20.58 -23.14 19.47
C GLU A 44 20.37 -24.24 20.51
N THR A 45 19.37 -25.07 20.30
CA THR A 45 19.09 -26.23 21.12
C THR A 45 20.31 -27.14 21.04
N PRO A 46 20.92 -27.58 22.16
CA PRO A 46 22.02 -28.53 22.09
C PRO A 46 21.53 -29.81 21.39
N GLU A 47 22.29 -30.25 20.42
CA GLU A 47 22.10 -31.49 19.68
C GLU A 47 22.14 -32.67 20.65
N ILE A 48 20.94 -33.20 21.00
CA ILE A 48 20.86 -34.41 21.83
C ILE A 48 21.03 -35.60 20.88
N THR A 49 22.16 -36.22 20.92
CA THR A 49 22.38 -37.52 20.27
C THR A 49 21.46 -38.55 20.90
N PRO A 50 20.54 -39.20 20.14
CA PRO A 50 19.66 -40.21 20.71
C PRO A 50 20.43 -41.50 20.97
N THR A 51 20.57 -41.85 22.21
CA THR A 51 20.95 -43.24 22.61
C THR A 51 19.66 -44.05 22.61
N LEU A 52 19.55 -44.98 21.67
CA LEU A 52 18.42 -45.90 21.56
C LEU A 52 18.44 -46.90 22.71
N THR A 53 17.40 -46.91 23.55
CA THR A 53 16.96 -48.08 24.30
C THR A 53 15.48 -48.34 23.99
N PRO A 54 15.09 -49.59 23.72
CA PRO A 54 13.71 -49.93 23.30
C PRO A 54 12.79 -50.14 24.51
N ASP A 55 11.48 -49.93 24.26
CA ASP A 55 10.31 -50.20 25.08
C ASP A 55 9.80 -49.13 26.02
N GLU A 56 8.83 -48.31 25.52
CA GLU A 56 7.49 -48.17 26.05
C GLU A 56 6.68 -47.15 25.28
N PRO A 57 5.37 -47.32 24.98
CA PRO A 57 4.60 -46.36 24.18
C PRO A 57 4.16 -45.17 25.04
N ALA A 58 4.63 -43.97 24.69
CA ALA A 58 4.20 -42.71 25.28
C ALA A 58 2.95 -42.19 24.62
N PRO A 59 2.00 -41.56 25.38
CA PRO A 59 0.83 -40.91 24.81
C PRO A 59 1.25 -39.65 24.05
N SER A 60 0.79 -39.58 22.80
CA SER A 60 0.93 -38.41 21.94
C SER A 60 0.15 -37.23 22.50
N VAL A 61 0.86 -36.20 22.94
CA VAL A 61 0.29 -34.87 23.17
C VAL A 61 1.04 -33.90 22.24
N THR A 62 0.38 -33.59 21.14
CA THR A 62 0.85 -32.52 20.24
C THR A 62 0.56 -31.19 20.90
N PRO A 63 1.55 -30.34 21.20
CA PRO A 63 1.26 -29.01 21.69
C PRO A 63 0.72 -28.17 20.51
N GLU A 64 -0.50 -27.69 20.68
CA GLU A 64 -1.12 -26.71 19.78
C GLU A 64 -0.29 -25.42 19.80
N PRO A 65 0.02 -24.81 18.65
CA PRO A 65 0.79 -23.56 18.64
C PRO A 65 -0.04 -22.44 19.28
N THR A 66 0.42 -21.98 20.42
CA THR A 66 -0.16 -20.80 21.09
C THR A 66 0.09 -19.58 20.22
N VAL A 67 -0.96 -19.12 19.52
CA VAL A 67 -0.93 -17.85 18.80
C VAL A 67 -0.94 -16.73 19.83
N THR A 68 0.21 -16.17 20.12
CA THR A 68 0.31 -14.95 20.91
C THR A 68 -0.12 -13.77 20.02
N VAL A 69 -1.37 -13.36 20.14
CA VAL A 69 -1.87 -12.12 19.52
C VAL A 69 -1.11 -10.93 20.14
N THR A 70 -0.22 -10.35 19.34
CA THR A 70 0.43 -9.09 19.70
C THR A 70 -0.65 -8.02 19.79
N PRO A 71 -0.78 -7.28 20.91
CA PRO A 71 -1.80 -6.23 21.01
C PRO A 71 -1.53 -5.17 19.94
N THR A 72 -2.59 -4.81 19.23
CA THR A 72 -2.59 -3.68 18.30
C THR A 72 -2.01 -2.45 18.99
N PRO A 73 -1.03 -1.75 18.41
CA PRO A 73 -0.44 -0.57 19.02
C PRO A 73 -1.54 0.45 19.34
N LYS A 74 -1.68 0.77 20.61
CA LYS A 74 -2.60 1.83 21.05
C LYS A 74 -1.97 3.16 20.65
N ILE A 75 -2.46 3.75 19.57
CA ILE A 75 -2.10 5.10 19.17
C ILE A 75 -2.67 6.04 20.23
N THR A 76 -1.83 6.61 21.08
CA THR A 76 -2.24 7.66 22.02
C THR A 76 -1.94 8.99 21.36
N PRO A 77 -2.96 9.79 21.02
CA PRO A 77 -2.78 11.10 20.40
C PRO A 77 -2.21 12.10 21.42
N ALA A 78 -1.54 13.15 20.91
CA ALA A 78 -1.14 14.27 21.73
C ALA A 78 -2.38 15.03 22.25
N PRO A 79 -2.43 15.46 23.53
CA PRO A 79 -3.66 15.84 24.19
C PRO A 79 -4.39 17.10 23.71
N GLU A 80 -3.77 17.97 22.90
CA GLU A 80 -4.33 19.29 22.55
C GLU A 80 -4.88 19.41 21.12
N ASP A 81 -4.64 18.45 20.23
CA ASP A 81 -5.09 18.50 18.83
C ASP A 81 -6.15 17.46 18.47
N GLU A 82 -6.63 16.66 19.42
CA GLU A 82 -7.53 15.52 19.17
C GLU A 82 -8.86 15.92 18.54
N GLU A 83 -9.39 17.11 18.86
CA GLU A 83 -10.70 17.53 18.41
C GLU A 83 -10.69 18.12 16.99
N LYS A 84 -9.55 18.67 16.56
CA LYS A 84 -9.43 19.39 15.30
C LYS A 84 -9.30 18.46 14.09
N PHE A 85 -8.75 17.25 14.28
CA PHE A 85 -8.45 16.31 13.17
C PHE A 85 -9.30 15.04 13.16
N ARG A 86 -10.17 14.82 14.16
CA ARG A 86 -10.96 13.59 14.29
C ARG A 86 -12.40 13.70 13.84
N LYS A 87 -12.92 14.89 13.65
CA LYS A 87 -14.27 15.06 13.13
C LYS A 87 -14.17 15.48 11.67
N PRO A 88 -14.73 14.70 10.72
CA PRO A 88 -14.93 15.18 9.37
C PRO A 88 -15.63 16.56 9.41
N LEU A 89 -15.29 17.45 8.49
CA LEU A 89 -15.86 18.81 8.44
C LEU A 89 -17.37 18.79 8.32
N ASP A 90 -17.94 17.76 7.72
CA ASP A 90 -19.38 17.53 7.56
C ASP A 90 -19.98 16.64 8.66
N GLY A 91 -19.17 16.14 9.63
CA GLY A 91 -19.61 15.25 10.67
C GLY A 91 -19.85 13.80 10.23
N VAL A 92 -19.51 13.45 8.99
CA VAL A 92 -19.66 12.13 8.40
C VAL A 92 -18.30 11.46 8.25
N THR A 93 -18.20 10.16 8.56
CA THR A 93 -16.98 9.38 8.31
C THR A 93 -17.01 8.86 6.89
N HIS A 94 -16.02 9.27 6.09
CA HIS A 94 -15.85 8.78 4.73
C HIS A 94 -14.81 7.65 4.69
N TYR A 95 -15.08 6.63 3.89
CA TYR A 95 -14.19 5.50 3.69
C TYR A 95 -13.63 5.54 2.27
N ILE A 96 -12.30 5.40 2.18
CA ILE A 96 -11.59 5.31 0.90
C ILE A 96 -11.14 3.87 0.71
N LEU A 97 -11.53 3.22 -0.38
CA LEU A 97 -11.03 1.91 -0.74
C LEU A 97 -9.66 2.06 -1.39
N HIS A 98 -8.62 1.76 -0.61
CA HIS A 98 -7.21 1.87 -0.99
C HIS A 98 -6.87 0.86 -2.09
N ARG A 99 -6.50 1.34 -3.29
CA ARG A 99 -6.20 0.57 -4.50
C ARG A 99 -7.35 -0.31 -4.99
N GLY A 100 -8.59 0.10 -4.73
CA GLY A 100 -9.78 -0.67 -5.07
C GLY A 100 -10.22 -1.67 -4.00
N GLU A 101 -11.14 -2.59 -4.37
CA GLU A 101 -11.64 -3.64 -3.48
C GLU A 101 -10.68 -4.84 -3.47
N GLN A 102 -9.70 -4.78 -2.58
CA GLN A 102 -8.61 -5.77 -2.50
C GLN A 102 -8.99 -7.08 -1.81
N THR A 103 -10.19 -7.20 -1.25
CA THR A 103 -10.61 -8.45 -0.61
C THR A 103 -11.01 -9.51 -1.63
N GLU A 104 -11.34 -9.09 -2.85
CA GLU A 104 -11.88 -9.95 -3.90
C GLU A 104 -11.09 -9.93 -5.21
N ALA A 105 -10.26 -8.89 -5.45
CA ALA A 105 -9.49 -8.75 -6.68
C ALA A 105 -8.08 -8.20 -6.40
N PRO A 106 -7.13 -8.35 -7.34
CA PRO A 106 -5.80 -7.74 -7.20
C PRO A 106 -5.88 -6.22 -7.06
N GLU A 107 -5.03 -5.64 -6.22
CA GLU A 107 -4.92 -4.20 -6.05
C GLU A 107 -4.65 -3.47 -7.38
N ASN A 108 -5.06 -2.20 -7.48
CA ASN A 108 -4.77 -1.35 -8.63
C ASN A 108 -5.14 -1.99 -9.97
N SER A 109 -6.29 -2.63 -10.04
CA SER A 109 -6.76 -3.37 -11.21
C SER A 109 -8.20 -3.01 -11.57
N VAL A 110 -8.57 -3.14 -12.84
CA VAL A 110 -9.94 -2.89 -13.29
C VAL A 110 -10.96 -3.72 -12.50
N PRO A 111 -10.74 -5.04 -12.27
CA PRO A 111 -11.66 -5.82 -11.43
C PRO A 111 -11.85 -5.26 -10.02
N ALA A 112 -10.77 -4.79 -9.36
CA ALA A 112 -10.86 -4.20 -8.03
C ALA A 112 -11.65 -2.89 -8.01
N PHE A 113 -11.48 -2.05 -9.03
CA PHE A 113 -12.21 -0.79 -9.17
C PHE A 113 -13.69 -1.01 -9.49
N GLU A 114 -13.99 -1.95 -10.40
CA GLU A 114 -15.38 -2.31 -10.71
C GLU A 114 -16.10 -2.90 -9.50
N MET A 115 -15.41 -3.72 -8.71
CA MET A 115 -15.99 -4.31 -7.52
C MET A 115 -16.25 -3.26 -6.44
N ALA A 116 -15.30 -2.32 -6.25
CA ALA A 116 -15.50 -1.16 -5.38
C ALA A 116 -16.76 -0.39 -5.77
N GLY A 117 -16.91 -0.10 -7.07
CA GLY A 117 -18.09 0.62 -7.58
C GLY A 117 -19.40 -0.15 -7.40
N ARG A 118 -19.41 -1.46 -7.69
CA ARG A 118 -20.60 -2.34 -7.48
C ARG A 118 -21.00 -2.43 -6.02
N ASN A 119 -20.03 -2.39 -5.11
CA ASN A 119 -20.26 -2.41 -3.66
C ASN A 119 -20.67 -1.04 -3.10
N GLY A 120 -20.81 -0.02 -3.94
CA GLY A 120 -21.28 1.30 -3.54
C GLY A 120 -20.22 2.15 -2.82
N ALA A 121 -18.94 1.95 -3.14
CA ALA A 121 -17.86 2.77 -2.61
C ALA A 121 -18.10 4.25 -2.95
N GLU A 122 -17.89 5.14 -1.97
CA GLU A 122 -17.94 6.58 -2.19
C GLU A 122 -16.64 7.11 -2.81
N PHE A 123 -15.51 6.59 -2.32
CA PHE A 123 -14.17 6.95 -2.74
C PHE A 123 -13.36 5.69 -3.05
N VAL A 124 -12.60 5.72 -4.14
CA VAL A 124 -11.64 4.68 -4.49
C VAL A 124 -10.30 5.33 -4.76
N GLU A 125 -9.27 4.79 -4.15
CA GLU A 125 -7.91 5.31 -4.31
C GLU A 125 -7.10 4.47 -5.30
N THR A 126 -6.15 5.12 -5.97
CA THR A 126 -5.20 4.52 -6.89
C THR A 126 -3.87 5.26 -6.93
N ASP A 127 -2.82 4.57 -7.40
CA ASP A 127 -1.47 5.07 -7.54
C ASP A 127 -1.10 5.28 -9.03
N VAL A 128 -0.60 6.45 -9.42
CA VAL A 128 -0.29 6.77 -10.82
C VAL A 128 1.20 6.92 -11.06
N ARG A 129 1.67 6.30 -12.15
CA ARG A 129 3.04 6.38 -12.67
C ARG A 129 3.07 6.62 -14.16
N GLU A 130 4.17 7.20 -14.64
CA GLU A 130 4.43 7.44 -16.05
C GLU A 130 5.35 6.38 -16.63
N THR A 131 4.98 5.83 -17.78
CA THR A 131 5.79 4.89 -18.58
C THR A 131 6.89 5.60 -19.38
N ALA A 132 7.74 4.85 -20.08
CA ALA A 132 8.80 5.43 -20.94
C ALA A 132 8.23 6.25 -22.09
N ASP A 133 7.05 5.90 -22.60
CA ASP A 133 6.36 6.56 -23.71
C ASP A 133 5.28 7.57 -23.25
N GLY A 134 5.28 7.96 -21.95
CA GLY A 134 4.42 9.02 -21.42
C GLY A 134 2.99 8.59 -21.10
N VAL A 135 2.67 7.30 -21.16
CA VAL A 135 1.35 6.80 -20.74
C VAL A 135 1.25 6.79 -19.22
N LEU A 136 0.12 7.24 -18.68
CA LEU A 136 -0.16 7.20 -17.26
C LEU A 136 -0.81 5.87 -16.89
N VAL A 137 -0.09 5.05 -16.13
CA VAL A 137 -0.53 3.72 -15.69
C VAL A 137 -0.76 3.68 -14.19
N VAL A 138 -1.54 2.71 -13.76
CA VAL A 138 -1.92 2.53 -12.36
C VAL A 138 -1.06 1.43 -11.72
N SER A 139 -0.14 1.81 -10.85
CA SER A 139 0.72 0.90 -10.09
C SER A 139 1.31 1.56 -8.86
N HIS A 140 1.29 0.85 -7.74
CA HIS A 140 1.96 1.33 -6.52
C HIS A 140 3.47 1.25 -6.63
N ASP A 141 4.00 0.11 -7.06
CA ASP A 141 5.44 -0.13 -7.14
C ASP A 141 6.02 0.53 -8.40
N ASP A 142 7.30 0.82 -8.40
CA ASP A 142 8.02 1.37 -9.55
C ASP A 142 8.41 0.32 -10.58
N SER A 143 8.35 -0.97 -10.21
CA SER A 143 8.60 -2.11 -11.09
C SER A 143 7.38 -3.04 -11.18
N LEU A 144 7.37 -3.90 -12.18
CA LEU A 144 6.34 -4.92 -12.38
C LEU A 144 6.58 -6.17 -11.51
N LEU A 145 7.70 -6.25 -10.76
CA LEU A 145 8.14 -7.48 -10.11
C LEU A 145 7.08 -8.11 -9.21
N ARG A 146 6.54 -7.33 -8.27
CA ARG A 146 5.61 -7.86 -7.28
C ARG A 146 4.28 -8.30 -7.87
N MET A 147 3.73 -7.54 -8.81
CA MET A 147 2.39 -7.81 -9.33
C MET A 147 2.41 -8.69 -10.59
N CYS A 148 3.42 -8.58 -11.43
CA CYS A 148 3.48 -9.24 -12.73
C CYS A 148 4.66 -10.23 -12.87
N GLY A 149 5.60 -10.27 -11.90
CA GLY A 149 6.73 -11.19 -11.92
C GLY A 149 7.91 -10.75 -12.81
N GLU A 150 7.88 -9.53 -13.36
CA GLU A 150 8.92 -9.00 -14.27
C GLU A 150 9.74 -7.91 -13.55
N ASP A 151 11.05 -8.10 -13.44
CA ASP A 151 11.97 -7.17 -12.75
C ASP A 151 12.42 -6.05 -13.70
N ARG A 152 11.45 -5.25 -14.19
CA ARG A 152 11.69 -4.05 -15.00
C ARG A 152 10.94 -2.87 -14.43
N LEU A 153 11.55 -1.69 -14.52
CA LEU A 153 10.94 -0.45 -14.07
C LEU A 153 9.88 0.03 -15.08
N ILE A 154 8.71 0.42 -14.58
CA ILE A 154 7.63 1.00 -15.39
C ILE A 154 8.14 2.20 -16.21
N SER A 155 9.02 3.02 -15.61
CA SER A 155 9.60 4.20 -16.25
C SER A 155 10.56 3.90 -17.43
N GLU A 156 10.95 2.64 -17.62
CA GLU A 156 11.84 2.16 -18.67
C GLU A 156 11.11 1.32 -19.73
N MET A 157 9.80 1.15 -19.59
CA MET A 157 8.96 0.35 -20.47
C MET A 157 7.92 1.24 -21.17
N THR A 158 7.63 0.94 -22.41
CA THR A 158 6.43 1.43 -23.08
C THR A 158 5.19 0.73 -22.55
N TYR A 159 4.02 1.33 -22.69
CA TYR A 159 2.79 0.68 -22.27
C TYR A 159 2.50 -0.61 -23.04
N GLU A 160 2.88 -0.66 -24.33
CA GLU A 160 2.76 -1.88 -25.15
C GLU A 160 3.64 -3.04 -24.62
N GLU A 161 4.82 -2.74 -24.09
CA GLU A 161 5.65 -3.75 -23.41
C GLU A 161 5.02 -4.19 -22.08
N ILE A 162 4.50 -3.25 -21.27
CA ILE A 162 3.84 -3.55 -19.99
C ILE A 162 2.65 -4.49 -20.18
N LYS A 163 1.85 -4.30 -21.23
CA LYS A 163 0.68 -5.16 -21.53
C LYS A 163 1.02 -6.63 -21.80
N GLN A 164 2.29 -6.96 -22.01
CA GLN A 164 2.69 -8.36 -22.18
C GLN A 164 2.80 -9.13 -20.86
N TYR A 165 2.72 -8.42 -19.73
CA TYR A 165 2.87 -8.97 -18.40
C TYR A 165 1.56 -8.85 -17.61
N PRO A 166 0.72 -9.89 -17.55
CA PRO A 166 -0.52 -9.85 -16.78
C PRO A 166 -0.23 -9.76 -15.27
N ILE A 167 -1.20 -9.26 -14.53
CA ILE A 167 -1.17 -9.27 -13.07
C ILE A 167 -1.39 -10.70 -12.58
N ILE A 168 -0.36 -11.31 -12.03
CA ILE A 168 -0.36 -12.71 -11.55
C ILE A 168 -0.41 -12.80 -10.02
N ASN A 169 -0.20 -11.71 -9.32
CA ASN A 169 -0.22 -11.65 -7.86
C ASN A 169 -1.37 -10.78 -7.34
N GLY A 170 -1.65 -10.94 -6.05
CA GLY A 170 -2.76 -10.28 -5.38
C GLY A 170 -3.95 -11.22 -5.17
N ARG A 171 -4.98 -10.71 -4.51
CA ARG A 171 -6.15 -11.50 -4.13
C ARG A 171 -6.87 -12.04 -5.38
N ASN A 172 -7.11 -13.34 -5.40
CA ASN A 172 -7.83 -14.02 -6.47
C ASN A 172 -7.27 -13.77 -7.89
N ALA A 173 -5.99 -13.42 -8.04
CA ALA A 173 -5.38 -13.10 -9.34
C ALA A 173 -5.62 -14.19 -10.40
N SER A 174 -5.61 -15.46 -10.00
CA SER A 174 -5.88 -16.60 -10.90
C SER A 174 -7.30 -16.61 -11.50
N GLN A 175 -8.25 -15.87 -10.93
CA GLN A 175 -9.59 -15.70 -11.49
C GLN A 175 -9.66 -14.62 -12.58
N TYR A 176 -8.58 -13.87 -12.75
CA TYR A 176 -8.46 -12.75 -13.70
C TYR A 176 -7.21 -12.92 -14.59
N PRO A 177 -7.09 -14.01 -15.36
CA PRO A 177 -5.86 -14.36 -16.08
C PRO A 177 -5.42 -13.32 -17.14
N ASP A 178 -6.37 -12.54 -17.67
CA ASP A 178 -6.13 -11.50 -18.67
C ASP A 178 -6.08 -10.10 -18.06
N ASN A 179 -5.96 -9.99 -16.73
CA ASN A 179 -5.93 -8.70 -16.06
C ASN A 179 -4.54 -8.04 -16.23
N LEU A 180 -4.53 -6.85 -16.79
CA LEU A 180 -3.33 -6.07 -17.08
C LEU A 180 -3.23 -4.87 -16.15
N ILE A 181 -2.05 -4.27 -16.06
CA ILE A 181 -1.86 -2.95 -15.46
C ILE A 181 -2.73 -1.94 -16.21
N PRO A 182 -3.71 -1.30 -15.57
CA PRO A 182 -4.60 -0.37 -16.25
C PRO A 182 -3.97 1.00 -16.46
N THR A 183 -4.53 1.76 -17.39
CA THR A 183 -4.23 3.19 -17.51
C THR A 183 -5.06 4.01 -16.54
N LEU A 184 -4.61 5.25 -16.29
CA LEU A 184 -5.40 6.23 -15.51
C LEU A 184 -6.76 6.51 -16.17
N GLU A 185 -6.81 6.56 -17.50
CA GLU A 185 -8.06 6.72 -18.25
C GLU A 185 -9.06 5.59 -17.94
N GLN A 186 -8.60 4.33 -17.92
CA GLN A 186 -9.46 3.19 -17.58
C GLN A 186 -9.96 3.26 -16.13
N TYR A 187 -9.13 3.73 -15.20
CA TYR A 187 -9.54 3.95 -13.82
C TYR A 187 -10.61 5.04 -13.71
N ILE A 188 -10.42 6.21 -14.36
CA ILE A 188 -11.40 7.31 -14.37
C ILE A 188 -12.71 6.85 -15.02
N ALA A 189 -12.63 6.12 -16.14
CA ALA A 189 -13.83 5.55 -16.79
C ALA A 189 -14.59 4.61 -15.84
N CYS A 190 -13.87 3.81 -15.05
CA CYS A 190 -14.47 2.94 -14.05
C CYS A 190 -15.14 3.76 -12.93
N CYS A 191 -14.49 4.79 -12.41
CA CYS A 191 -15.08 5.69 -11.42
C CYS A 191 -16.34 6.39 -11.95
N ASN A 192 -16.33 6.88 -13.19
CA ASN A 192 -17.47 7.50 -13.84
C ASN A 192 -18.64 6.53 -13.97
N LYS A 193 -18.37 5.29 -14.42
CA LYS A 193 -19.40 4.24 -14.59
C LYS A 193 -20.20 3.98 -13.32
N TYR A 194 -19.57 4.07 -12.17
CA TYR A 194 -20.20 3.78 -10.87
C TYR A 194 -20.46 5.02 -10.02
N SER A 195 -20.22 6.23 -10.55
CA SER A 195 -20.33 7.50 -9.82
C SER A 195 -19.51 7.53 -8.52
N VAL A 196 -18.32 6.96 -8.54
CA VAL A 196 -17.35 6.94 -7.44
C VAL A 196 -16.43 8.15 -7.55
N THR A 197 -16.04 8.73 -6.43
CA THR A 197 -15.07 9.83 -6.37
C THR A 197 -13.66 9.27 -6.50
N PRO A 198 -12.87 9.66 -7.53
CA PRO A 198 -11.49 9.24 -7.66
C PRO A 198 -10.60 9.86 -6.58
N VAL A 199 -9.72 9.06 -5.98
CA VAL A 199 -8.62 9.53 -5.14
C VAL A 199 -7.32 9.06 -5.79
N ILE A 200 -6.46 9.98 -6.22
CA ILE A 200 -5.32 9.65 -7.07
C ILE A 200 -4.02 10.07 -6.39
N GLU A 201 -3.18 9.11 -6.03
CA GLU A 201 -1.83 9.37 -5.55
C GLU A 201 -0.85 9.45 -6.72
N ILE A 202 -0.18 10.59 -6.87
CA ILE A 202 0.89 10.76 -7.85
C ILE A 202 2.19 10.19 -7.27
N LYS A 203 2.57 8.99 -7.73
CA LYS A 203 3.86 8.38 -7.40
C LYS A 203 5.00 8.95 -8.26
N SER A 204 4.76 9.06 -9.58
CA SER A 204 5.77 9.56 -10.52
C SER A 204 5.12 10.03 -11.81
N ILE A 205 5.09 11.34 -12.03
CA ILE A 205 4.87 11.98 -13.33
C ILE A 205 6.12 12.85 -13.57
N ARG A 206 6.84 12.61 -14.66
CA ARG A 206 8.20 13.12 -14.90
C ARG A 206 8.24 14.18 -16.00
N THR A 207 7.41 14.02 -17.03
CA THR A 207 7.38 14.91 -18.18
C THR A 207 6.25 15.92 -18.06
N GLU A 208 6.41 17.05 -18.74
CA GLU A 208 5.37 18.09 -18.78
C GLU A 208 4.18 17.59 -19.61
N GLU A 209 4.44 16.85 -20.66
CA GLU A 209 3.41 16.24 -21.52
C GLU A 209 2.53 15.29 -20.74
N ALA A 210 3.12 14.40 -19.91
CA ALA A 210 2.37 13.48 -19.06
C ALA A 210 1.60 14.23 -17.95
N MET A 211 2.14 15.35 -17.43
CA MET A 211 1.41 16.18 -16.47
C MET A 211 0.21 16.87 -17.14
N ASN A 212 0.37 17.37 -18.36
CA ASN A 212 -0.73 17.96 -19.11
C ASN A 212 -1.82 16.92 -19.43
N LEU A 213 -1.41 15.70 -19.80
CA LEU A 213 -2.33 14.57 -19.98
C LEU A 213 -3.07 14.24 -18.67
N PHE A 214 -2.35 14.22 -17.53
CA PHE A 214 -2.94 14.02 -16.21
C PHE A 214 -4.04 15.06 -15.93
N MET A 215 -3.72 16.33 -16.11
CA MET A 215 -4.68 17.43 -15.90
C MET A 215 -5.88 17.31 -16.83
N GLN A 216 -5.67 16.96 -18.09
CA GLN A 216 -6.76 16.71 -19.04
C GLN A 216 -7.68 15.59 -18.55
N LEU A 217 -7.12 14.43 -18.18
CA LEU A 217 -7.89 13.29 -17.69
C LEU A 217 -8.68 13.58 -16.42
N LEU A 218 -8.18 14.46 -15.53
CA LEU A 218 -8.96 14.90 -14.37
C LEU A 218 -10.25 15.62 -14.78
N THR A 219 -10.26 16.36 -15.91
CA THR A 219 -11.45 17.04 -16.40
C THR A 219 -12.52 16.09 -16.95
N GLU A 220 -12.15 14.86 -17.27
CA GLU A 220 -13.06 13.80 -17.75
C GLU A 220 -13.80 13.11 -16.58
N SER A 221 -13.37 13.35 -15.35
CA SER A 221 -14.02 12.79 -14.17
C SER A 221 -15.36 13.49 -13.89
N GLN A 222 -16.42 12.70 -13.69
CA GLN A 222 -17.75 13.22 -13.31
C GLN A 222 -17.83 13.73 -11.87
N LYS A 223 -16.93 13.25 -11.01
CA LYS A 223 -16.76 13.70 -9.62
C LYS A 223 -15.43 14.44 -9.51
N GLU A 224 -15.39 15.48 -8.69
CA GLU A 224 -14.15 16.20 -8.41
C GLU A 224 -13.10 15.26 -7.80
N PRO A 225 -11.96 15.00 -8.47
CA PRO A 225 -10.95 14.08 -7.96
C PRO A 225 -10.21 14.66 -6.76
N VAL A 226 -9.87 13.79 -5.81
CA VAL A 226 -8.95 14.10 -4.71
C VAL A 226 -7.54 13.70 -5.12
N ILE A 227 -6.58 14.63 -5.03
CA ILE A 227 -5.19 14.37 -5.41
C ILE A 227 -4.33 14.26 -4.16
N ILE A 228 -3.54 13.18 -4.10
CA ILE A 228 -2.53 12.92 -3.09
C ILE A 228 -1.15 12.97 -3.76
N CYS A 229 -0.21 13.69 -3.14
CA CYS A 229 1.18 13.67 -3.58
C CYS A 229 2.10 13.98 -2.41
N PHE A 230 3.17 13.19 -2.25
CA PHE A 230 4.19 13.44 -1.23
C PHE A 230 5.23 14.50 -1.64
N ARG A 231 5.12 15.05 -2.86
CA ARG A 231 5.96 16.12 -3.36
C ARG A 231 5.16 17.41 -3.41
N ILE A 232 5.42 18.33 -2.47
CA ILE A 232 4.73 19.62 -2.37
C ILE A 232 4.86 20.44 -3.67
N GLU A 233 6.01 20.38 -4.33
CA GLU A 233 6.26 21.08 -5.61
C GLU A 233 5.30 20.62 -6.71
N THR A 234 4.99 19.31 -6.75
CA THR A 234 4.03 18.77 -7.71
C THR A 234 2.61 19.26 -7.43
N LEU A 235 2.20 19.29 -6.14
CA LEU A 235 0.90 19.85 -5.76
C LEU A 235 0.78 21.35 -6.06
N GLY A 236 1.90 22.10 -5.97
CA GLY A 236 1.94 23.51 -6.35
C GLY A 236 1.58 23.73 -7.82
N LYS A 237 2.14 22.93 -8.74
CA LYS A 237 1.85 22.99 -10.18
C LYS A 237 0.41 22.65 -10.56
N LEU A 238 -0.28 21.85 -9.73
CA LEU A 238 -1.69 21.49 -9.97
C LEU A 238 -2.68 22.60 -9.57
N ARG A 239 -2.21 23.65 -8.88
CA ARG A 239 -3.04 24.77 -8.41
C ARG A 239 -2.97 26.00 -9.32
N GLU A 240 -2.00 26.06 -10.22
CA GLU A 240 -1.83 27.12 -11.22
C GLU A 240 -2.68 26.85 -12.47
#